data_e40c3d43ba5accc8fc996ad9c34b72f0
#
_entry.id   e40c3d43ba5accc8fc996ad9c34b72f0
#
_cell.length_a   1.000
_cell.length_b   1.000
_cell.length_c   1.000
_cell.angle_alpha   90.00
_cell.angle_beta   90.00
_cell.angle_gamma   90.00
#
_symmetry.space_group_name_H-M   'P 1'
#
loop_
_entity.id
_entity.type
_entity.pdbx_description
1 polymer ?
#
loop_
_entity_poly.entity_id
_entity_poly.type
_entity_poly.pdbx_seq_one_letter_code
_entity_poly.pdbx_strand_id
1 'polypeptide(L)'
;KINIKDINSKIKQTNKLEIKKIFVAIAGPVVNLILIYIAAISKTNIISKINFIYANLLLVIINLVPIYPLDGGRILKGIISIFKGKKKAEQTINKISIIIGIIISALGIWILINNKENVFLVLHYLLDYDNLNKL
;
A
#
# COMPACT_ATOMS: atom_id res chain seq x y z
N LYS A 1 40.08 10.08 -14.37
CA LYS A 1 40.01 10.59 -12.97
C LYS A 1 38.56 11.00 -12.68
N ILE A 2 37.93 10.31 -11.76
CA ILE A 2 36.54 10.65 -11.33
C ILE A 2 36.63 11.92 -10.47
N ASN A 3 35.92 12.98 -10.88
CA ASN A 3 35.93 14.25 -10.17
C ASN A 3 34.94 14.18 -8.97
N ILE A 4 35.42 14.49 -7.77
CA ILE A 4 34.63 14.48 -6.52
C ILE A 4 33.42 15.43 -6.63
N LYS A 5 33.55 16.56 -7.33
CA LYS A 5 32.42 17.49 -7.57
C LYS A 5 31.30 16.85 -8.38
N ASP A 6 31.62 16.02 -9.36
CA ASP A 6 30.62 15.31 -10.19
C ASP A 6 29.91 14.22 -9.41
N ILE A 7 30.61 13.54 -8.49
CA ILE A 7 30.01 12.54 -7.59
C ILE A 7 29.00 13.23 -6.65
N ASN A 8 29.42 14.32 -6.02
CA ASN A 8 28.55 15.06 -5.08
C ASN A 8 27.31 15.64 -5.76
N SER A 9 27.46 16.16 -6.99
CA SER A 9 26.32 16.66 -7.77
C SER A 9 25.32 15.56 -8.12
N LYS A 10 25.79 14.37 -8.54
CA LYS A 10 24.96 13.19 -8.81
C LYS A 10 24.23 12.67 -7.58
N ILE A 11 24.90 12.63 -6.42
CA ILE A 11 24.28 12.23 -5.15
C ILE A 11 23.17 13.21 -4.78
N LYS A 12 23.43 14.49 -4.83
CA LYS A 12 22.43 15.54 -4.54
C LYS A 12 21.22 15.47 -5.45
N GLN A 13 21.42 15.24 -6.76
CA GLN A 13 20.34 15.08 -7.73
C GLN A 13 19.53 13.82 -7.47
N THR A 14 20.19 12.70 -7.13
CA THR A 14 19.53 11.44 -6.78
C THR A 14 18.65 11.60 -5.54
N ASN A 15 19.18 12.21 -4.48
CA ASN A 15 18.42 12.43 -3.25
C ASN A 15 17.21 13.34 -3.48
N LYS A 16 17.34 14.39 -4.30
CA LYS A 16 16.20 15.25 -4.67
C LYS A 16 15.09 14.47 -5.38
N LEU A 17 15.45 13.53 -6.24
CA LEU A 17 14.47 12.67 -6.93
C LEU A 17 13.78 11.70 -5.95
N GLU A 18 14.52 11.10 -5.03
CA GLU A 18 13.93 10.20 -4.04
C GLU A 18 13.00 10.94 -3.07
N ILE A 19 13.35 12.15 -2.64
CA ILE A 19 12.48 13.02 -1.85
C ILE A 19 11.16 13.32 -2.59
N LYS A 20 11.22 13.66 -3.89
CA LYS A 20 10.00 13.87 -4.68
C LYS A 20 9.10 12.63 -4.73
N LYS A 21 9.69 11.45 -4.88
CA LYS A 21 8.93 10.18 -4.87
C LYS A 21 8.26 9.93 -3.52
N ILE A 22 8.92 10.25 -2.42
CA ILE A 22 8.36 10.14 -1.07
C ILE A 22 7.14 11.07 -0.94
N PHE A 23 7.25 12.33 -1.39
CA PHE A 23 6.12 13.26 -1.35
C PHE A 23 4.93 12.78 -2.18
N VAL A 24 5.17 12.24 -3.38
CA VAL A 24 4.10 11.68 -4.22
C VAL A 24 3.44 10.47 -3.52
N ALA A 25 4.22 9.61 -2.89
CA ALA A 25 3.68 8.46 -2.18
C ALA A 25 2.87 8.86 -0.92
N ILE A 26 3.25 9.93 -0.22
CA ILE A 26 2.49 10.45 0.92
C ILE A 26 1.17 11.10 0.48
N ALA A 27 1.13 11.68 -0.71
CA ALA A 27 -0.05 12.39 -1.20
C ALA A 27 -1.31 11.49 -1.27
N GLY A 28 -1.18 10.21 -1.62
CA GLY A 28 -2.29 9.24 -1.65
C GLY A 28 -3.00 9.12 -0.29
N PRO A 29 -2.30 8.66 0.75
CA PRO A 29 -2.86 8.59 2.10
C PRO A 29 -3.41 9.93 2.61
N VAL A 30 -2.74 11.06 2.33
CA VAL A 30 -3.20 12.39 2.74
C VAL A 30 -4.53 12.75 2.08
N VAL A 31 -4.71 12.47 0.78
CA VAL A 31 -5.99 12.70 0.10
C VAL A 31 -7.11 11.89 0.75
N ASN A 32 -6.89 10.62 1.07
CA ASN A 32 -7.88 9.79 1.73
C ASN A 32 -8.24 10.34 3.13
N LEU A 33 -7.27 10.84 3.89
CA LEU A 33 -7.54 11.49 5.18
C LEU A 33 -8.35 12.79 5.02
N ILE A 34 -8.09 13.58 3.99
CA ILE A 34 -8.88 14.78 3.66
C ILE A 34 -10.32 14.38 3.31
N LEU A 35 -10.51 13.32 2.51
CA LEU A 35 -11.84 12.80 2.16
C LEU A 35 -12.61 12.32 3.39
N ILE A 36 -11.96 11.63 4.34
CA ILE A 36 -12.53 11.25 5.62
C ILE A 36 -12.99 12.48 6.40
N TYR A 37 -12.15 13.50 6.48
CA TYR A 37 -12.47 14.73 7.18
C TYR A 37 -13.68 15.45 6.56
N ILE A 38 -13.69 15.61 5.23
CA ILE A 38 -14.81 16.21 4.49
C ILE A 38 -16.10 15.41 4.70
N ALA A 39 -16.04 14.10 4.61
CA ALA A 39 -17.19 13.23 4.87
C ALA A 39 -17.69 13.37 6.32
N ALA A 40 -16.78 13.49 7.30
CA ALA A 40 -17.14 13.64 8.71
C ALA A 40 -17.95 14.91 8.99
N ILE A 41 -17.61 16.03 8.36
CA ILE A 41 -18.30 17.32 8.55
C ILE A 41 -19.52 17.51 7.63
N SER A 42 -19.63 16.71 6.56
CA SER A 42 -20.75 16.80 5.61
C SER A 42 -22.07 16.41 6.26
N LYS A 43 -23.14 17.13 5.95
CA LYS A 43 -24.53 16.86 6.38
C LYS A 43 -25.31 16.02 5.38
N THR A 44 -24.71 15.64 4.24
CA THR A 44 -25.37 14.90 3.17
C THR A 44 -25.34 13.39 3.41
N ASN A 45 -26.50 12.72 3.21
CA ASN A 45 -26.66 11.27 3.36
C ASN A 45 -26.66 10.53 2.01
N ILE A 46 -25.96 11.03 1.00
CA ILE A 46 -25.98 10.46 -0.37
C ILE A 46 -25.35 9.05 -0.42
N ILE A 47 -24.38 8.79 0.44
CA ILE A 47 -23.75 7.47 0.60
C ILE A 47 -23.69 7.20 2.10
N SER A 48 -23.81 5.94 2.52
CA SER A 48 -23.61 5.62 3.93
C SER A 48 -22.27 6.20 4.39
N LYS A 49 -22.33 7.34 5.06
CA LYS A 49 -21.20 8.15 5.53
C LYS A 49 -20.15 7.31 6.26
N ILE A 50 -20.67 6.40 7.08
CA ILE A 50 -19.85 5.48 7.87
C ILE A 50 -19.07 4.56 6.94
N ASN A 51 -19.70 3.94 5.95
CA ASN A 51 -19.04 3.03 5.01
C ASN A 51 -17.97 3.75 4.18
N PHE A 52 -18.24 5.00 3.77
CA PHE A 52 -17.27 5.82 3.05
C PHE A 52 -16.03 6.13 3.91
N ILE A 53 -16.22 6.49 5.17
CA ILE A 53 -15.14 6.75 6.11
C ILE A 53 -14.31 5.47 6.33
N TYR A 54 -14.96 4.33 6.58
CA TYR A 54 -14.26 3.05 6.77
C TYR A 54 -13.47 2.62 5.52
N ALA A 55 -14.05 2.76 4.34
CA ALA A 55 -13.37 2.42 3.08
C ALA A 55 -12.10 3.26 2.89
N ASN A 56 -12.17 4.58 3.09
CA ASN A 56 -11.01 5.46 2.98
C ASN A 56 -9.97 5.19 4.08
N LEU A 57 -10.41 4.90 5.31
CA LEU A 57 -9.51 4.54 6.40
C LEU A 57 -8.75 3.23 6.08
N LEU A 58 -9.46 2.23 5.57
CA LEU A 58 -8.87 0.97 5.14
C LEU A 58 -7.83 1.18 4.03
N LEU A 59 -8.15 2.04 3.04
CA LEU A 59 -7.21 2.41 1.98
C LEU A 59 -5.94 3.07 2.53
N VAL A 60 -6.07 3.97 3.51
CA VAL A 60 -4.90 4.58 4.19
C VAL A 60 -4.04 3.52 4.86
N ILE A 61 -4.67 2.62 5.64
CA ILE A 61 -3.95 1.57 6.38
C ILE A 61 -3.23 0.65 5.40
N ILE A 62 -3.91 0.13 4.37
CA ILE A 62 -3.33 -0.78 3.39
C ILE A 62 -2.19 -0.09 2.63
N ASN A 63 -2.39 1.15 2.16
CA ASN A 63 -1.37 1.86 1.40
C ASN A 63 -0.13 2.22 2.21
N LEU A 64 -0.24 2.35 3.54
CA LEU A 64 0.89 2.61 4.43
C LEU A 64 1.66 1.34 4.84
N VAL A 65 1.18 0.15 4.50
CA VAL A 65 1.95 -1.10 4.72
C VAL A 65 3.28 -1.01 3.97
N PRO A 66 4.41 -1.34 4.63
CA PRO A 66 5.73 -1.22 4.02
C PRO A 66 6.04 -2.35 3.02
N ILE A 67 5.14 -2.58 2.07
CA ILE A 67 5.26 -3.53 0.96
C ILE A 67 5.34 -2.75 -0.34
N TYR A 68 6.37 -3.00 -1.15
CA TYR A 68 6.41 -2.49 -2.50
C TYR A 68 5.45 -3.29 -3.41
N PRO A 69 4.59 -2.67 -4.23
CA PRO A 69 4.60 -1.27 -4.69
C PRO A 69 3.69 -0.29 -3.93
N LEU A 70 3.15 -0.62 -2.75
CA LEU A 70 2.31 0.27 -1.95
C LEU A 70 3.05 1.55 -1.54
N ASP A 71 2.30 2.58 -1.15
CA ASP A 71 2.89 3.89 -0.82
C ASP A 71 3.84 3.81 0.38
N GLY A 72 3.51 3.02 1.42
CA GLY A 72 4.41 2.75 2.54
C GLY A 72 5.73 2.10 2.11
N GLY A 73 5.68 1.16 1.18
CA GLY A 73 6.87 0.55 0.59
C GLY A 73 7.70 1.53 -0.24
N ARG A 74 7.05 2.43 -0.98
CA ARG A 74 7.74 3.50 -1.73
C ARG A 74 8.41 4.51 -0.82
N ILE A 75 7.74 4.93 0.25
CA ILE A 75 8.28 5.83 1.28
C ILE A 75 9.52 5.18 1.91
N LEU A 76 9.40 3.95 2.39
CA LEU A 76 10.50 3.23 3.03
C LEU A 76 11.68 3.03 2.07
N LYS A 77 11.42 2.63 0.81
CA LYS A 77 12.45 2.52 -0.24
C LYS A 77 13.18 3.85 -0.47
N GLY A 78 12.43 4.94 -0.56
CA GLY A 78 13.00 6.27 -0.75
C GLY A 78 13.90 6.71 0.40
N ILE A 79 13.45 6.49 1.65
CA ILE A 79 14.23 6.79 2.86
C ILE A 79 15.54 5.97 2.86
N ILE A 80 15.47 4.66 2.67
CA ILE A 80 16.66 3.80 2.65
C ILE A 80 17.59 4.21 1.49
N SER A 81 17.03 4.61 0.33
CA SER A 81 17.81 5.04 -0.83
C SER A 81 18.65 6.28 -0.54
N ILE A 82 18.12 7.23 0.23
CA ILE A 82 18.83 8.46 0.63
C ILE A 82 20.02 8.12 1.53
N PHE A 83 19.83 7.20 2.51
CA PHE A 83 20.87 6.88 3.50
C PHE A 83 21.86 5.79 3.06
N LYS A 84 21.38 4.77 2.33
CA LYS A 84 22.17 3.57 2.00
C LYS A 84 22.36 3.36 0.50
N GLY A 85 21.80 4.24 -0.34
CA GLY A 85 21.86 4.14 -1.79
C GLY A 85 20.81 3.20 -2.39
N LYS A 86 20.50 3.40 -3.67
CA LYS A 86 19.41 2.71 -4.39
C LYS A 86 19.49 1.19 -4.37
N LYS A 87 20.68 0.63 -4.60
CA LYS A 87 20.87 -0.85 -4.67
C LYS A 87 20.51 -1.52 -3.34
N LYS A 88 20.99 -0.94 -2.22
CA LYS A 88 20.66 -1.46 -0.88
C LYS A 88 19.18 -1.25 -0.54
N ALA A 89 18.60 -0.10 -0.92
CA ALA A 89 17.18 0.17 -0.73
C ALA A 89 16.31 -0.89 -1.41
N GLU A 90 16.61 -1.22 -2.65
CA GLU A 90 15.87 -2.22 -3.43
C GLU A 90 15.96 -3.62 -2.82
N GLN A 91 17.15 -4.05 -2.44
CA GLN A 91 17.35 -5.34 -1.78
C GLN A 91 16.62 -5.42 -0.43
N THR A 92 16.68 -4.34 0.36
CA THR A 92 16.05 -4.29 1.68
C THR A 92 14.53 -4.30 1.57
N ILE A 93 13.95 -3.45 0.70
CA ILE A 93 12.49 -3.39 0.56
C ILE A 93 11.91 -4.69 -0.02
N ASN A 94 12.60 -5.34 -0.95
CA ASN A 94 12.15 -6.62 -1.49
C ASN A 94 12.10 -7.70 -0.41
N LYS A 95 13.11 -7.78 0.46
CA LYS A 95 13.12 -8.71 1.60
C LYS A 95 11.96 -8.42 2.57
N ILE A 96 11.77 -7.15 2.94
CA ILE A 96 10.68 -6.72 3.83
C ILE A 96 9.32 -7.07 3.20
N SER A 97 9.12 -6.77 1.92
CA SER A 97 7.88 -7.04 1.21
C SER A 97 7.55 -8.54 1.16
N ILE A 98 8.55 -9.39 0.94
CA ILE A 98 8.35 -10.85 0.94
C ILE A 98 7.95 -11.33 2.34
N ILE A 99 8.67 -10.90 3.39
CA ILE A 99 8.39 -11.32 4.77
C ILE A 99 6.98 -10.91 5.18
N ILE A 100 6.60 -9.64 4.96
CA ILE A 100 5.26 -9.15 5.31
C ILE A 100 4.20 -9.84 4.44
N GLY A 101 4.46 -10.05 3.15
CA GLY A 101 3.55 -10.79 2.26
C GLY A 101 3.27 -12.20 2.75
N ILE A 102 4.30 -12.93 3.20
CA ILE A 102 4.15 -14.28 3.79
C ILE A 102 3.30 -14.21 5.06
N ILE A 103 3.55 -13.24 5.96
CA ILE A 103 2.79 -13.10 7.20
C ILE A 103 1.30 -12.81 6.90
N ILE A 104 1.02 -11.86 5.99
CA ILE A 104 -0.36 -11.52 5.62
C ILE A 104 -1.06 -12.71 4.96
N SER A 105 -0.37 -13.44 4.08
CA SER A 105 -0.92 -14.64 3.44
C SER A 105 -1.22 -15.74 4.45
N ALA A 106 -0.31 -15.97 5.40
CA ALA A 106 -0.52 -16.97 6.47
C ALA A 106 -1.70 -16.60 7.36
N LEU A 107 -1.83 -15.32 7.73
CA LEU A 107 -2.97 -14.82 8.50
C LEU A 107 -4.29 -14.96 7.72
N GLY A 108 -4.28 -14.65 6.41
CA GLY A 108 -5.45 -14.82 5.55
C GLY A 108 -5.89 -16.28 5.48
N ILE A 109 -4.97 -17.20 5.28
CA ILE A 109 -5.24 -18.66 5.27
C ILE A 109 -5.76 -19.12 6.63
N TRP A 110 -5.15 -18.66 7.73
CA TRP A 110 -5.59 -19.01 9.09
C TRP A 110 -7.03 -18.55 9.37
N ILE A 111 -7.39 -17.31 8.96
CA ILE A 111 -8.75 -16.77 9.08
C ILE A 111 -9.73 -17.61 8.24
N LEU A 112 -9.37 -17.98 7.01
CA LEU A 112 -10.21 -18.81 6.14
C LEU A 112 -10.47 -20.19 6.75
N ILE A 113 -9.47 -20.84 7.32
CA ILE A 113 -9.62 -22.17 7.94
C ILE A 113 -10.51 -22.10 9.19
N ASN A 114 -10.37 -21.05 10.00
CA ASN A 114 -11.15 -20.92 11.24
C ASN A 114 -12.60 -20.48 11.01
N ASN A 115 -12.89 -19.78 9.90
CA ASN A 115 -14.24 -19.33 9.55
C ASN A 115 -14.87 -20.23 8.46
N LYS A 116 -15.11 -21.50 8.79
CA LYS A 116 -15.66 -22.51 7.85
C LYS A 116 -16.95 -22.07 7.15
N GLU A 117 -17.82 -21.32 7.83
CA GLU A 117 -19.08 -20.83 7.26
C GLU A 117 -18.85 -19.83 6.13
N ASN A 118 -17.86 -18.96 6.24
CA ASN A 118 -17.56 -17.96 5.19
C ASN A 118 -16.91 -18.61 3.95
N VAL A 119 -16.11 -19.65 4.13
CA VAL A 119 -15.50 -20.41 3.01
C VAL A 119 -16.57 -21.12 2.19
N PHE A 120 -17.57 -21.72 2.86
CA PHE A 120 -18.70 -22.37 2.18
C PHE A 120 -19.54 -21.36 1.38
N LEU A 121 -19.79 -20.17 1.91
CA LEU A 121 -20.51 -19.10 1.21
C LEU A 121 -19.75 -18.60 -0.02
N VAL A 122 -18.44 -18.39 0.08
CA VAL A 122 -17.61 -17.95 -1.06
C VAL A 122 -17.54 -19.05 -2.13
N LEU A 123 -17.39 -20.30 -1.75
CA LEU A 123 -17.40 -21.45 -2.67
C LEU A 123 -18.77 -21.60 -3.36
N HIS A 124 -19.86 -21.45 -2.62
CA HIS A 124 -21.21 -21.52 -3.17
C HIS A 124 -21.43 -20.38 -4.19
N TYR A 125 -21.00 -19.17 -3.86
CA TYR A 125 -21.11 -18.01 -4.78
C TYR A 125 -20.28 -18.20 -6.06
N LEU A 126 -19.06 -18.76 -5.97
CA LEU A 126 -18.21 -19.04 -7.12
C LEU A 126 -18.77 -20.15 -8.00
N LEU A 127 -19.34 -21.21 -7.39
CA LEU A 127 -19.96 -22.32 -8.13
C LEU A 127 -21.28 -21.90 -8.81
N ASP A 128 -22.08 -21.06 -8.17
CA ASP A 128 -23.30 -20.48 -8.79
C ASP A 128 -22.96 -19.52 -9.95
N TYR A 129 -21.91 -18.76 -9.84
CA TYR A 129 -21.47 -17.87 -10.92
C TYR A 129 -21.03 -18.64 -12.16
N ASP A 130 -20.36 -19.77 -12.01
CA ASP A 130 -20.00 -20.66 -13.13
C ASP A 130 -21.22 -21.34 -13.79
N ASN A 131 -22.26 -21.61 -13.03
CA ASN A 131 -23.51 -22.19 -13.54
C ASN A 131 -24.36 -21.16 -14.30
N LEU A 132 -24.37 -19.89 -13.88
CA LEU A 132 -25.11 -18.81 -14.56
C LEU A 132 -24.49 -18.40 -15.91
N ASN A 133 -23.18 -18.60 -16.08
CA ASN A 133 -22.48 -18.30 -17.34
C ASN A 133 -22.53 -19.45 -18.37
N LYS A 134 -23.19 -20.57 -18.07
CA LYS A 134 -23.37 -21.72 -18.98
C LYS A 134 -24.78 -21.82 -19.56
N LEU A 135 -25.65 -20.88 -19.26
CA LEU A 135 -26.99 -20.68 -19.85
C LEU A 135 -26.96 -19.56 -20.89
#